data_b688b1ce0c91bb52220ccedefa2b124f
#
_entry.id   b688b1ce0c91bb52220ccedefa2b124f
#
_cell.length_a   1.000
_cell.length_b   1.000
_cell.length_c   1.000
_cell.angle_alpha   90.00
_cell.angle_beta   90.00
_cell.angle_gamma   90.00
#
_symmetry.space_group_name_H-M   'P 1'
#
loop_
_entity.id
_entity.type
_entity.pdbx_description
1 polymer ?
#
loop_
_entity_poly.entity_id
_entity_poly.type
_entity_poly.pdbx_seq_one_letter_code
_entity_poly.pdbx_strand_id
1 'polypeptide(L)'
;LESAWRILVVADNCSDGTAEAARAAGAEVVERSDPVNRGKGFALQAGVDHLRADPPETVVFLDDDCAPEPGAIDRIARLSAERQRPVQGLYLGQAAEEAGPASAVSAFAWLVINRVRMTGLQAMGGFSRLTGSGMAFPWELIADRKLATGEIVEDLALTVSLIEDGAAPLLDTGAVIETGLARSASGAATQRARWELGSLRLAARRARALFGKGLSGDAKALLMAFDLLIPPLTVLLAVIALGLLAAIPFAAAGHWSALSLFWDAGLLFLGALAV
;
A
#
# COMPACT_ATOMS: atom_id res chain seq x y z
N LEU A 1 3.08 18.47 -15.33
CA LEU A 1 4.32 17.73 -15.53
C LEU A 1 5.34 18.69 -16.15
N GLU A 2 6.50 18.86 -15.51
CA GLU A 2 7.58 19.74 -16.01
C GLU A 2 8.44 19.03 -17.05
N SER A 3 8.41 17.70 -17.07
CA SER A 3 9.15 16.83 -17.99
C SER A 3 8.23 16.30 -19.09
N ALA A 4 8.82 15.87 -20.21
CA ALA A 4 8.08 15.16 -21.26
C ALA A 4 7.76 13.73 -20.80
N TRP A 5 6.56 13.52 -20.26
CA TRP A 5 6.07 12.22 -19.85
C TRP A 5 5.40 11.48 -21.01
N ARG A 6 5.71 10.21 -21.14
CA ARG A 6 4.92 9.25 -21.90
C ARG A 6 3.83 8.70 -21.00
N ILE A 7 2.58 8.88 -21.36
CA ILE A 7 1.44 8.41 -20.57
C ILE A 7 0.88 7.17 -21.25
N LEU A 8 0.93 6.04 -20.54
CA LEU A 8 0.37 4.77 -20.97
C LEU A 8 -0.83 4.41 -20.08
N VAL A 9 -1.99 4.23 -20.69
CA VAL A 9 -3.21 3.76 -20.02
C VAL A 9 -3.43 2.31 -20.39
N VAL A 10 -3.62 1.46 -19.36
CA VAL A 10 -4.03 0.06 -19.55
C VAL A 10 -5.52 -0.06 -19.26
N ALA A 11 -6.31 -0.18 -20.32
CA ALA A 11 -7.75 -0.43 -20.24
C ALA A 11 -8.01 -1.94 -20.07
N ASP A 12 -8.04 -2.39 -18.80
CA ASP A 12 -8.16 -3.82 -18.46
C ASP A 12 -9.61 -4.25 -18.24
N ASN A 13 -10.13 -5.05 -19.15
CA ASN A 13 -11.52 -5.55 -19.14
C ASN A 13 -12.56 -4.43 -19.12
N CYS A 14 -12.26 -3.28 -19.72
CA CYS A 14 -13.21 -2.19 -19.87
C CYS A 14 -14.22 -2.53 -20.98
N SER A 15 -15.50 -2.24 -20.72
CA SER A 15 -16.60 -2.40 -21.67
C SER A 15 -17.26 -1.06 -22.03
N ASP A 16 -16.66 0.02 -21.56
CA ASP A 16 -17.10 1.41 -21.77
C ASP A 16 -16.09 2.18 -22.64
N GLY A 17 -16.30 3.49 -22.79
CA GLY A 17 -15.44 4.38 -23.59
C GLY A 17 -14.09 4.75 -22.95
N THR A 18 -13.57 3.98 -21.98
CA THR A 18 -12.32 4.31 -21.28
C THR A 18 -11.13 4.40 -22.25
N ALA A 19 -10.97 3.43 -23.14
CA ALA A 19 -9.85 3.40 -24.08
C ALA A 19 -9.90 4.57 -25.07
N GLU A 20 -11.08 4.89 -25.61
CA GLU A 20 -11.31 6.00 -26.51
C GLU A 20 -11.05 7.36 -25.84
N ALA A 21 -11.53 7.52 -24.59
CA ALA A 21 -11.30 8.74 -23.81
C ALA A 21 -9.81 8.95 -23.53
N ALA A 22 -9.07 7.91 -23.17
CA ALA A 22 -7.62 7.99 -22.94
C ALA A 22 -6.86 8.38 -24.23
N ARG A 23 -7.20 7.78 -25.39
CA ARG A 23 -6.60 8.16 -26.67
C ARG A 23 -6.93 9.60 -27.07
N ALA A 24 -8.16 10.03 -26.84
CA ALA A 24 -8.59 11.40 -27.12
C ALA A 24 -7.82 12.43 -26.25
N ALA A 25 -7.43 12.02 -25.05
CA ALA A 25 -6.57 12.81 -24.15
C ALA A 25 -5.08 12.77 -24.52
N GLY A 26 -4.69 12.04 -25.58
CA GLY A 26 -3.30 11.94 -26.06
C GLY A 26 -2.47 10.85 -25.36
N ALA A 27 -3.07 9.96 -24.58
CA ALA A 27 -2.37 8.84 -23.99
C ALA A 27 -2.17 7.69 -24.99
N GLU A 28 -1.09 6.96 -24.81
CA GLU A 28 -0.93 5.62 -25.38
C GLU A 28 -1.84 4.64 -24.66
N VAL A 29 -2.47 3.69 -25.36
CA VAL A 29 -3.47 2.81 -24.75
C VAL A 29 -3.18 1.36 -25.08
N VAL A 30 -3.08 0.54 -24.06
CA VAL A 30 -3.10 -0.93 -24.14
C VAL A 30 -4.47 -1.43 -23.69
N GLU A 31 -5.19 -2.09 -24.58
CA GLU A 31 -6.44 -2.77 -24.25
C GLU A 31 -6.16 -4.24 -23.93
N ARG A 32 -6.66 -4.68 -22.78
CA ARG A 32 -6.57 -6.05 -22.33
C ARG A 32 -7.97 -6.58 -22.02
N SER A 33 -8.32 -7.72 -22.62
CA SER A 33 -9.56 -8.42 -22.34
C SER A 33 -9.25 -9.87 -21.95
N ASP A 34 -9.32 -10.17 -20.66
CA ASP A 34 -9.09 -11.50 -20.11
C ASP A 34 -10.04 -11.74 -18.94
N PRO A 35 -11.14 -12.49 -19.14
CA PRO A 35 -12.14 -12.70 -18.10
C PRO A 35 -11.66 -13.63 -16.98
N VAL A 36 -10.57 -14.38 -17.18
CA VAL A 36 -10.02 -15.35 -16.22
C VAL A 36 -9.00 -14.69 -15.33
N ASN A 37 -8.02 -14.01 -15.91
CA ASN A 37 -6.92 -13.38 -15.18
C ASN A 37 -7.23 -11.91 -14.94
N ARG A 38 -8.01 -11.62 -13.91
CA ARG A 38 -8.43 -10.28 -13.53
C ARG A 38 -7.61 -9.75 -12.35
N GLY A 39 -7.45 -8.45 -12.30
CA GLY A 39 -6.84 -7.73 -11.18
C GLY A 39 -5.70 -6.82 -11.59
N LYS A 40 -5.38 -5.87 -10.71
CA LYS A 40 -4.41 -4.81 -10.95
C LYS A 40 -3.03 -5.32 -11.38
N GLY A 41 -2.54 -6.38 -10.74
CA GLY A 41 -1.24 -6.96 -11.10
C GLY A 41 -1.16 -7.43 -12.55
N PHE A 42 -2.26 -7.94 -13.12
CA PHE A 42 -2.29 -8.34 -14.53
C PHE A 42 -2.32 -7.13 -15.47
N ALA A 43 -3.03 -6.06 -15.09
CA ALA A 43 -3.02 -4.81 -15.85
C ALA A 43 -1.62 -4.17 -15.83
N LEU A 44 -0.99 -4.08 -14.66
CA LEU A 44 0.38 -3.56 -14.53
C LEU A 44 1.38 -4.38 -15.34
N GLN A 45 1.24 -5.72 -15.34
CA GLN A 45 2.10 -6.60 -16.17
C GLN A 45 1.95 -6.29 -17.66
N ALA A 46 0.71 -6.13 -18.15
CA ALA A 46 0.48 -5.80 -19.55
C ALA A 46 1.11 -4.45 -19.95
N GLY A 47 1.04 -3.45 -19.06
CA GLY A 47 1.73 -2.17 -19.25
C GLY A 47 3.25 -2.31 -19.32
N VAL A 48 3.84 -3.05 -18.37
CA VAL A 48 5.29 -3.31 -18.37
C VAL A 48 5.73 -4.07 -19.62
N ASP A 49 4.99 -5.10 -20.02
CA ASP A 49 5.32 -5.89 -21.21
C ASP A 49 5.25 -5.05 -22.49
N HIS A 50 4.30 -4.12 -22.57
CA HIS A 50 4.21 -3.18 -23.68
C HIS A 50 5.42 -2.23 -23.74
N LEU A 51 5.85 -1.70 -22.59
CA LEU A 51 6.97 -0.79 -22.47
C LEU A 51 8.34 -1.44 -22.83
N ARG A 52 8.43 -2.78 -22.89
CA ARG A 52 9.67 -3.48 -23.26
C ARG A 52 10.16 -3.16 -24.67
N ALA A 53 9.26 -2.77 -25.58
CA ALA A 53 9.63 -2.41 -26.94
C ALA A 53 10.42 -1.09 -27.03
N ASP A 54 10.16 -0.18 -26.08
CA ASP A 54 10.83 1.12 -25.95
C ASP A 54 10.92 1.46 -24.46
N PRO A 55 11.93 0.90 -23.75
CA PRO A 55 12.01 0.98 -22.31
C PRO A 55 12.29 2.40 -21.81
N PRO A 56 11.53 2.91 -20.82
CA PRO A 56 11.84 4.16 -20.16
C PRO A 56 12.96 3.96 -19.11
N GLU A 57 13.58 5.05 -18.68
CA GLU A 57 14.50 5.00 -17.53
C GLU A 57 13.75 4.73 -16.21
N THR A 58 12.57 5.33 -16.06
CA THR A 58 11.74 5.22 -14.85
C THR A 58 10.28 5.05 -15.22
N VAL A 59 9.59 4.16 -14.51
CA VAL A 59 8.13 3.96 -14.62
C VAL A 59 7.46 4.43 -13.35
N VAL A 60 6.35 5.16 -13.50
CA VAL A 60 5.48 5.54 -12.40
C VAL A 60 4.12 4.86 -12.57
N PHE A 61 3.69 4.13 -11.56
CA PHE A 61 2.36 3.55 -11.49
C PHE A 61 1.41 4.48 -10.74
N LEU A 62 0.31 4.83 -11.37
CA LEU A 62 -0.72 5.70 -10.83
C LEU A 62 -2.10 5.11 -11.18
N ASP A 63 -3.00 5.09 -10.19
CA ASP A 63 -4.39 4.71 -10.42
C ASP A 63 -5.17 5.88 -11.05
N ASP A 64 -6.18 5.58 -11.83
CA ASP A 64 -6.99 6.54 -12.58
C ASP A 64 -7.83 7.48 -11.69
N ASP A 65 -8.10 7.05 -10.45
CA ASP A 65 -8.83 7.81 -9.43
C ASP A 65 -7.91 8.67 -8.54
N CYS A 66 -6.63 8.75 -8.88
CA CYS A 66 -5.63 9.49 -8.10
C CYS A 66 -5.32 10.86 -8.68
N ALA A 67 -5.17 11.84 -7.79
CA ALA A 67 -4.79 13.20 -8.10
C ALA A 67 -3.42 13.53 -7.46
N PRO A 68 -2.31 13.48 -8.21
CA PRO A 68 -1.02 13.91 -7.70
C PRO A 68 -0.96 15.44 -7.58
N GLU A 69 -0.38 15.95 -6.50
CA GLU A 69 -0.04 17.37 -6.40
C GLU A 69 0.93 17.79 -7.51
N PRO A 70 0.94 19.07 -7.90
CA PRO A 70 1.88 19.57 -8.89
C PRO A 70 3.34 19.22 -8.55
N GLY A 71 4.05 18.62 -9.49
CA GLY A 71 5.45 18.19 -9.33
C GLY A 71 5.65 16.89 -8.54
N ALA A 72 4.60 16.27 -7.96
CA ALA A 72 4.74 15.03 -7.19
C ALA A 72 5.31 13.88 -8.02
N ILE A 73 4.81 13.70 -9.24
CA ILE A 73 5.27 12.62 -10.15
C ILE A 73 6.73 12.83 -10.55
N ASP A 74 7.10 14.06 -10.95
CA ASP A 74 8.49 14.40 -11.30
C ASP A 74 9.44 14.16 -10.12
N ARG A 75 8.96 14.45 -8.90
CA ARG A 75 9.74 14.31 -7.68
C ARG A 75 10.03 12.84 -7.36
N ILE A 76 9.03 11.95 -7.36
CA ILE A 76 9.25 10.52 -7.07
C ILE A 76 10.05 9.85 -8.18
N ALA A 77 9.84 10.20 -9.44
CA ALA A 77 10.58 9.63 -10.56
C ALA A 77 12.06 10.01 -10.49
N ARG A 78 12.37 11.29 -10.26
CA ARG A 78 13.75 11.77 -10.11
C ARG A 78 14.42 11.09 -8.91
N LEU A 79 13.75 11.03 -7.75
CA LEU A 79 14.31 10.37 -6.57
C LEU A 79 14.57 8.87 -6.82
N SER A 80 13.67 8.22 -7.57
CA SER A 80 13.82 6.80 -7.95
C SER A 80 15.03 6.59 -8.86
N ALA A 81 15.21 7.45 -9.87
CA ALA A 81 16.36 7.41 -10.77
C ALA A 81 17.68 7.70 -10.02
N GLU A 82 17.71 8.74 -9.18
CA GLU A 82 18.91 9.11 -8.41
C GLU A 82 19.34 8.04 -7.40
N ARG A 83 18.38 7.40 -6.74
CA ARG A 83 18.65 6.40 -5.69
C ARG A 83 18.75 4.99 -6.22
N GLN A 84 18.38 4.75 -7.47
CA GLN A 84 18.26 3.41 -8.07
C GLN A 84 17.43 2.46 -7.19
N ARG A 85 16.34 3.01 -6.63
CA ARG A 85 15.42 2.30 -5.72
C ARG A 85 13.98 2.67 -6.04
N PRO A 86 13.02 1.76 -5.77
CA PRO A 86 11.60 2.12 -5.81
C PRO A 86 11.30 3.24 -4.82
N VAL A 87 10.41 4.15 -5.22
CA VAL A 87 9.96 5.27 -4.38
C VAL A 87 8.43 5.28 -4.35
N GLN A 88 7.89 5.32 -3.13
CA GLN A 88 6.48 5.55 -2.87
C GLN A 88 6.25 7.02 -2.54
N GLY A 89 5.35 7.68 -3.23
CA GLY A 89 4.81 8.97 -2.82
C GLY A 89 3.86 8.84 -1.63
N LEU A 90 3.58 9.94 -0.95
CA LEU A 90 2.62 9.95 0.16
C LEU A 90 1.20 9.83 -0.37
N TYR A 91 0.60 8.65 -0.24
CA TYR A 91 -0.73 8.32 -0.75
C TYR A 91 -1.79 8.54 0.33
N LEU A 92 -2.68 9.53 0.13
CA LEU A 92 -3.69 9.95 1.09
C LEU A 92 -5.11 9.76 0.55
N GLY A 93 -6.00 9.27 1.41
CA GLY A 93 -7.42 9.20 1.11
C GLY A 93 -8.16 10.46 1.58
N GLN A 94 -8.83 11.11 0.66
CA GLN A 94 -9.65 12.31 0.94
C GLN A 94 -11.09 11.92 1.23
N ALA A 95 -11.60 12.36 2.38
CA ALA A 95 -13.02 12.27 2.68
C ALA A 95 -13.78 13.28 1.81
N ALA A 96 -14.92 12.88 1.24
CA ALA A 96 -15.78 13.85 0.57
C ALA A 96 -16.30 14.89 1.59
N GLU A 97 -16.46 16.15 1.19
CA GLU A 97 -16.88 17.25 2.08
C GLU A 97 -18.20 16.98 2.80
N GLU A 98 -19.13 16.27 2.16
CA GLU A 98 -20.43 15.90 2.74
C GLU A 98 -20.44 14.53 3.43
N ALA A 99 -19.27 13.90 3.58
CA ALA A 99 -19.17 12.56 4.15
C ALA A 99 -19.32 12.58 5.67
N GLY A 100 -20.10 11.65 6.19
CA GLY A 100 -20.34 11.52 7.63
C GLY A 100 -19.08 11.09 8.42
N PRO A 101 -19.20 11.00 9.77
CA PRO A 101 -18.08 10.70 10.66
C PRO A 101 -17.25 9.45 10.28
N ALA A 102 -17.88 8.43 9.68
CA ALA A 102 -17.20 7.22 9.25
C ALA A 102 -16.14 7.47 8.16
N SER A 103 -16.37 8.43 7.28
CA SER A 103 -15.40 8.82 6.24
C SER A 103 -14.21 9.55 6.85
N ALA A 104 -14.43 10.41 7.83
CA ALA A 104 -13.36 11.08 8.56
C ALA A 104 -12.47 10.08 9.31
N VAL A 105 -13.07 9.07 9.95
CA VAL A 105 -12.32 7.95 10.57
C VAL A 105 -11.51 7.18 9.53
N SER A 106 -12.07 6.94 8.35
CA SER A 106 -11.35 6.27 7.27
C SER A 106 -10.17 7.10 6.77
N ALA A 107 -10.35 8.42 6.56
CA ALA A 107 -9.27 9.32 6.16
C ALA A 107 -8.16 9.37 7.22
N PHE A 108 -8.54 9.41 8.50
CA PHE A 108 -7.58 9.35 9.60
C PHE A 108 -6.81 8.01 9.61
N ALA A 109 -7.48 6.88 9.40
CA ALA A 109 -6.81 5.58 9.30
C ALA A 109 -5.82 5.53 8.12
N TRP A 110 -6.16 6.13 6.97
CA TRP A 110 -5.24 6.27 5.84
C TRP A 110 -4.01 7.11 6.19
N LEU A 111 -4.22 8.23 6.90
CA LEU A 111 -3.13 9.08 7.38
C LEU A 111 -2.18 8.30 8.30
N VAL A 112 -2.74 7.57 9.28
CA VAL A 112 -1.94 6.77 10.23
C VAL A 112 -1.15 5.69 9.49
N ILE A 113 -1.79 4.96 8.58
CA ILE A 113 -1.14 3.87 7.84
C ILE A 113 -0.09 4.41 6.87
N ASN A 114 -0.44 5.39 6.04
CA ASN A 114 0.39 5.78 4.89
C ASN A 114 1.38 6.90 5.21
N ARG A 115 1.15 7.70 6.26
CA ARG A 115 2.12 8.72 6.68
C ARG A 115 2.87 8.29 7.93
N VAL A 116 2.16 8.05 9.04
CA VAL A 116 2.83 7.82 10.33
C VAL A 116 3.60 6.52 10.32
N ARG A 117 2.95 5.39 10.02
CA ARG A 117 3.58 4.07 10.00
C ARG A 117 4.71 3.98 8.99
N MET A 118 4.52 4.51 7.76
CA MET A 118 5.56 4.44 6.73
C MET A 118 6.75 5.34 7.03
N THR A 119 6.53 6.52 7.61
CA THR A 119 7.61 7.39 8.07
C THR A 119 8.39 6.70 9.20
N GLY A 120 7.70 6.03 10.12
CA GLY A 120 8.32 5.23 11.17
C GLY A 120 9.18 4.09 10.61
N LEU A 121 8.67 3.31 9.66
CA LEU A 121 9.43 2.26 8.98
C LEU A 121 10.68 2.81 8.29
N GLN A 122 10.56 3.96 7.61
CA GLN A 122 11.71 4.57 6.96
C GLN A 122 12.75 5.09 7.97
N ALA A 123 12.32 5.67 9.08
CA ALA A 123 13.22 6.14 10.12
C ALA A 123 13.98 4.99 10.81
N MET A 124 13.31 3.86 11.06
CA MET A 124 13.89 2.69 11.73
C MET A 124 14.72 1.80 10.79
N GLY A 125 14.23 1.56 9.57
CA GLY A 125 14.80 0.56 8.65
C GLY A 125 15.34 1.12 7.34
N GLY A 126 15.20 2.42 7.07
CA GLY A 126 15.61 3.03 5.80
C GLY A 126 14.83 2.51 4.61
N PHE A 127 13.58 2.07 4.82
CA PHE A 127 12.66 1.61 3.79
C PHE A 127 11.20 1.93 4.14
N SER A 128 10.34 1.86 3.13
CA SER A 128 8.90 2.00 3.26
C SER A 128 8.17 0.88 2.53
N ARG A 129 6.83 0.93 2.55
CA ARG A 129 5.97 0.02 1.79
C ARG A 129 5.47 0.71 0.53
N LEU A 130 5.18 -0.09 -0.50
CA LEU A 130 4.36 0.32 -1.63
C LEU A 130 2.88 0.25 -1.25
N THR A 131 2.06 1.12 -1.83
CA THR A 131 0.63 1.27 -1.49
C THR A 131 -0.27 1.27 -2.72
N GLY A 132 0.23 0.76 -3.82
CA GLY A 132 -0.55 0.53 -5.02
C GLY A 132 -0.55 1.71 -6.01
N SER A 133 -0.51 2.95 -5.56
CA SER A 133 -0.50 4.14 -6.42
C SER A 133 0.58 5.12 -6.03
N GLY A 134 1.06 5.93 -6.99
CA GLY A 134 2.17 6.85 -6.78
C GLY A 134 3.50 6.13 -6.50
N MET A 135 3.77 5.08 -7.24
CA MET A 135 4.96 4.25 -7.10
C MET A 135 5.89 4.46 -8.30
N ALA A 136 7.11 4.93 -8.07
CA ALA A 136 8.14 5.09 -9.09
C ALA A 136 9.18 3.96 -8.99
N PHE A 137 9.65 3.46 -10.14
CA PHE A 137 10.62 2.39 -10.22
C PHE A 137 11.67 2.69 -11.29
N PRO A 138 12.97 2.48 -11.03
CA PRO A 138 13.92 2.27 -12.10
C PRO A 138 13.46 1.13 -12.99
N TRP A 139 13.54 1.28 -14.30
CA TRP A 139 13.07 0.26 -15.26
C TRP A 139 13.65 -1.13 -14.97
N GLU A 140 14.92 -1.21 -14.71
CA GLU A 140 15.63 -2.46 -14.45
C GLU A 140 15.08 -3.24 -13.24
N LEU A 141 14.50 -2.54 -12.24
CA LEU A 141 13.94 -3.18 -11.07
C LEU A 141 12.52 -3.72 -11.29
N ILE A 142 11.83 -3.30 -12.34
CA ILE A 142 10.44 -3.70 -12.58
C ILE A 142 10.27 -4.53 -13.85
N ALA A 143 11.14 -4.34 -14.84
CA ALA A 143 11.03 -4.95 -16.16
C ALA A 143 10.83 -6.47 -16.12
N ASP A 144 11.62 -7.18 -15.33
CA ASP A 144 11.62 -8.65 -15.29
C ASP A 144 10.83 -9.21 -14.08
N ARG A 145 10.16 -8.34 -13.32
CA ARG A 145 9.33 -8.80 -12.21
C ARG A 145 7.98 -9.33 -12.70
N LYS A 146 7.57 -10.42 -12.09
CA LYS A 146 6.24 -10.96 -12.30
C LYS A 146 5.23 -10.19 -11.43
N LEU A 147 4.48 -9.28 -12.05
CA LEU A 147 3.42 -8.51 -11.41
C LEU A 147 2.08 -9.26 -11.42
N ALA A 148 1.84 -10.06 -12.44
CA ALA A 148 0.65 -10.89 -12.63
C ALA A 148 0.65 -12.10 -11.68
N THR A 149 0.54 -11.86 -10.37
CA THR A 149 0.58 -12.90 -9.34
C THR A 149 -0.78 -13.34 -8.84
N GLY A 150 -1.85 -12.59 -9.18
CA GLY A 150 -3.19 -12.81 -8.63
C GLY A 150 -3.32 -12.48 -7.13
N GLU A 151 -2.31 -11.83 -6.54
CA GLU A 151 -2.38 -11.36 -5.16
C GLU A 151 -3.37 -10.21 -5.04
N ILE A 152 -4.12 -10.20 -3.94
CA ILE A 152 -5.10 -9.13 -3.65
C ILE A 152 -4.37 -7.85 -3.21
N VAL A 153 -3.21 -8.00 -2.57
CA VAL A 153 -2.34 -6.94 -2.08
C VAL A 153 -1.01 -7.03 -2.83
N GLU A 154 -1.06 -6.81 -4.14
CA GLU A 154 0.08 -6.95 -5.06
C GLU A 154 1.22 -6.00 -4.72
N ASP A 155 0.91 -4.80 -4.23
CA ASP A 155 1.83 -3.77 -3.78
C ASP A 155 2.64 -4.21 -2.55
N LEU A 156 1.96 -4.81 -1.56
CA LEU A 156 2.61 -5.35 -0.38
C LEU A 156 3.46 -6.58 -0.72
N ALA A 157 2.97 -7.45 -1.61
CA ALA A 157 3.72 -8.61 -2.09
C ALA A 157 4.97 -8.17 -2.86
N LEU A 158 4.85 -7.13 -3.70
CA LEU A 158 5.97 -6.51 -4.41
C LEU A 158 6.97 -5.89 -3.43
N THR A 159 6.50 -5.19 -2.38
CA THR A 159 7.36 -4.66 -1.31
C THR A 159 8.22 -5.75 -0.69
N VAL A 160 7.59 -6.88 -0.30
CA VAL A 160 8.31 -8.02 0.30
C VAL A 160 9.38 -8.56 -0.65
N SER A 161 9.03 -8.78 -1.92
CA SER A 161 9.97 -9.26 -2.93
C SER A 161 11.16 -8.30 -3.12
N LEU A 162 10.89 -6.99 -3.19
CA LEU A 162 11.92 -5.97 -3.32
C LEU A 162 12.87 -5.93 -2.12
N ILE A 163 12.36 -6.10 -0.90
CA ILE A 163 13.18 -6.19 0.32
C ILE A 163 14.06 -7.44 0.27
N GLU A 164 13.50 -8.58 -0.14
CA GLU A 164 14.25 -9.83 -0.25
C GLU A 164 15.40 -9.76 -1.27
N ASP A 165 15.26 -8.91 -2.29
CA ASP A 165 16.26 -8.67 -3.33
C ASP A 165 17.19 -7.48 -3.01
N GLY A 166 17.08 -6.85 -1.84
CA GLY A 166 17.91 -5.73 -1.42
C GLY A 166 17.51 -4.36 -2.01
N ALA A 167 16.44 -4.31 -2.82
CA ALA A 167 15.92 -3.10 -3.48
C ALA A 167 14.73 -2.48 -2.72
N ALA A 168 14.79 -2.43 -1.41
CA ALA A 168 13.71 -1.96 -0.55
C ALA A 168 13.22 -0.55 -0.91
N PRO A 169 11.90 -0.29 -1.02
CA PRO A 169 11.35 1.00 -1.42
C PRO A 169 11.64 2.12 -0.42
N LEU A 170 11.63 3.36 -0.91
CA LEU A 170 11.71 4.60 -0.11
C LEU A 170 10.34 5.29 -0.07
N LEU A 171 10.09 6.10 0.96
CA LEU A 171 8.97 7.04 1.02
C LEU A 171 9.44 8.45 0.73
N ASP A 172 8.73 9.15 -0.15
CA ASP A 172 8.86 10.60 -0.28
C ASP A 172 7.58 11.29 0.19
N THR A 173 7.62 11.84 1.40
CA THR A 173 6.47 12.55 2.00
C THR A 173 6.22 13.92 1.39
N GLY A 174 7.13 14.43 0.57
CA GLY A 174 6.97 15.68 -0.17
C GLY A 174 6.29 15.51 -1.54
N ALA A 175 5.98 14.27 -1.94
CA ALA A 175 5.22 13.96 -3.15
C ALA A 175 3.85 13.42 -2.74
N VAL A 176 2.86 14.28 -2.63
CA VAL A 176 1.50 13.91 -2.21
C VAL A 176 0.68 13.44 -3.40
N ILE A 177 0.02 12.31 -3.23
CA ILE A 177 -0.94 11.73 -4.18
C ILE A 177 -2.24 11.48 -3.41
N GLU A 178 -3.33 12.03 -3.89
CA GLU A 178 -4.63 11.93 -3.23
C GLU A 178 -5.57 11.04 -4.02
N THR A 179 -6.46 10.34 -3.31
CA THR A 179 -7.58 9.59 -3.91
C THR A 179 -8.86 9.84 -3.13
N GLY A 180 -9.99 9.79 -3.82
CA GLY A 180 -11.29 9.84 -3.18
C GLY A 180 -11.58 8.54 -2.42
N LEU A 181 -12.00 8.64 -1.17
CA LEU A 181 -12.49 7.47 -0.44
C LEU A 181 -13.81 6.96 -1.01
N ALA A 182 -14.06 5.65 -0.87
CA ALA A 182 -15.26 5.01 -1.37
C ALA A 182 -16.52 5.74 -0.87
N ARG A 183 -17.40 6.11 -1.82
CA ARG A 183 -18.61 6.90 -1.54
C ARG A 183 -19.67 6.14 -0.75
N SER A 184 -19.65 4.81 -0.76
CA SER A 184 -20.62 3.98 -0.03
C SER A 184 -19.94 3.19 1.10
N ALA A 185 -20.59 3.11 2.25
CA ALA A 185 -20.10 2.34 3.39
C ALA A 185 -19.93 0.85 3.07
N SER A 186 -20.82 0.29 2.27
CA SER A 186 -20.74 -1.12 1.83
C SER A 186 -19.55 -1.38 0.90
N GLY A 187 -19.30 -0.49 -0.05
CA GLY A 187 -18.13 -0.55 -0.94
C GLY A 187 -16.82 -0.46 -0.14
N ALA A 188 -16.73 0.50 0.77
CA ALA A 188 -15.58 0.67 1.66
C ALA A 188 -15.35 -0.58 2.54
N ALA A 189 -16.41 -1.18 3.10
CA ALA A 189 -16.29 -2.38 3.91
C ALA A 189 -15.80 -3.59 3.09
N THR A 190 -16.33 -3.80 1.90
CA THR A 190 -15.92 -4.89 0.99
C THR A 190 -14.47 -4.74 0.57
N GLN A 191 -14.06 -3.54 0.18
CA GLN A 191 -12.68 -3.23 -0.21
C GLN A 191 -11.71 -3.47 0.96
N ARG A 192 -12.04 -2.97 2.15
CA ARG A 192 -11.25 -3.16 3.37
C ARG A 192 -11.09 -4.64 3.71
N ALA A 193 -12.19 -5.41 3.72
CA ALA A 193 -12.15 -6.84 4.00
C ALA A 193 -11.24 -7.61 3.02
N ARG A 194 -11.24 -7.23 1.74
CA ARG A 194 -10.32 -7.81 0.74
C ARG A 194 -8.86 -7.53 1.09
N TRP A 195 -8.52 -6.28 1.39
CA TRP A 195 -7.15 -5.88 1.74
C TRP A 195 -6.66 -6.53 3.03
N GLU A 196 -7.52 -6.55 4.06
CA GLU A 196 -7.21 -7.19 5.34
C GLU A 196 -6.94 -8.69 5.17
N LEU A 197 -7.81 -9.40 4.45
CA LEU A 197 -7.63 -10.82 4.16
C LEU A 197 -6.38 -11.09 3.32
N GLY A 198 -6.12 -10.25 2.32
CA GLY A 198 -4.91 -10.31 1.49
C GLY A 198 -3.64 -10.16 2.32
N SER A 199 -3.60 -9.14 3.19
CA SER A 199 -2.47 -8.87 4.08
C SER A 199 -2.21 -10.02 5.06
N LEU A 200 -3.26 -10.56 5.69
CA LEU A 200 -3.14 -11.71 6.60
C LEU A 200 -2.63 -12.97 5.89
N ARG A 201 -3.11 -13.24 4.67
CA ARG A 201 -2.64 -14.37 3.86
C ARG A 201 -1.17 -14.20 3.47
N LEU A 202 -0.77 -13.00 3.08
CA LEU A 202 0.62 -12.71 2.75
C LEU A 202 1.51 -12.85 3.98
N ALA A 203 1.11 -12.32 5.13
CA ALA A 203 1.82 -12.46 6.38
C ALA A 203 2.03 -13.94 6.76
N ALA A 204 0.98 -14.76 6.70
CA ALA A 204 1.06 -16.19 6.99
C ALA A 204 2.05 -16.94 6.09
N ARG A 205 2.20 -16.52 4.83
CA ARG A 205 3.11 -17.15 3.86
C ARG A 205 4.54 -16.66 3.95
N ARG A 206 4.75 -15.38 4.23
CA ARG A 206 6.06 -14.72 4.06
C ARG A 206 6.76 -14.36 5.37
N ALA A 207 6.04 -14.15 6.48
CA ALA A 207 6.64 -13.69 7.73
C ALA A 207 7.75 -14.63 8.23
N ARG A 208 7.54 -15.95 8.17
CA ARG A 208 8.54 -16.94 8.63
C ARG A 208 9.85 -16.83 7.84
N ALA A 209 9.77 -16.69 6.51
CA ALA A 209 10.96 -16.57 5.66
C ALA A 209 11.70 -15.26 5.94
N LEU A 210 10.96 -14.16 6.10
CA LEU A 210 11.51 -12.86 6.46
C LEU A 210 12.18 -12.88 7.85
N PHE A 211 11.57 -13.53 8.84
CA PHE A 211 12.21 -13.74 10.15
C PHE A 211 13.51 -14.52 10.02
N GLY A 212 13.54 -15.60 9.23
CA GLY A 212 14.75 -16.38 8.99
C GLY A 212 15.87 -15.52 8.39
N LYS A 213 15.58 -14.71 7.37
CA LYS A 213 16.54 -13.74 6.79
C LYS A 213 16.98 -12.70 7.82
N GLY A 214 16.04 -12.18 8.62
CA GLY A 214 16.32 -11.21 9.67
C GLY A 214 17.28 -11.74 10.73
N LEU A 215 17.08 -12.96 11.20
CA LEU A 215 17.96 -13.62 12.15
C LEU A 215 19.35 -13.93 11.56
N SER A 216 19.47 -13.99 10.22
CA SER A 216 20.73 -14.11 9.50
C SER A 216 21.42 -12.77 9.20
N GLY A 217 20.90 -11.65 9.75
CA GLY A 217 21.54 -10.33 9.67
C GLY A 217 20.83 -9.31 8.76
N ASP A 218 19.75 -9.67 8.08
CA ASP A 218 18.97 -8.71 7.29
C ASP A 218 17.95 -7.96 8.17
N ALA A 219 18.38 -6.83 8.73
CA ALA A 219 17.52 -6.01 9.60
C ALA A 219 16.24 -5.50 8.92
N LYS A 220 16.27 -5.27 7.58
CA LYS A 220 15.08 -4.83 6.84
C LYS A 220 14.07 -5.95 6.71
N ALA A 221 14.52 -7.17 6.43
CA ALA A 221 13.67 -8.35 6.41
C ALA A 221 13.04 -8.60 7.79
N LEU A 222 13.81 -8.45 8.88
CA LEU A 222 13.29 -8.59 10.23
C LEU A 222 12.20 -7.56 10.54
N LEU A 223 12.47 -6.28 10.25
CA LEU A 223 11.51 -5.21 10.49
C LEU A 223 10.25 -5.38 9.63
N MET A 224 10.40 -5.82 8.37
CA MET A 224 9.26 -6.13 7.51
C MET A 224 8.45 -7.32 8.03
N ALA A 225 9.11 -8.33 8.62
CA ALA A 225 8.42 -9.45 9.24
C ALA A 225 7.53 -8.98 10.41
N PHE A 226 8.05 -8.10 11.26
CA PHE A 226 7.26 -7.48 12.35
C PHE A 226 6.12 -6.62 11.78
N ASP A 227 6.39 -5.81 10.75
CA ASP A 227 5.38 -4.97 10.11
C ASP A 227 4.22 -5.81 9.54
N LEU A 228 4.50 -6.95 8.91
CA LEU A 228 3.47 -7.87 8.39
C LEU A 228 2.63 -8.50 9.50
N LEU A 229 3.17 -8.65 10.71
CA LEU A 229 2.44 -9.23 11.84
C LEU A 229 1.53 -8.22 12.55
N ILE A 230 1.69 -6.92 12.27
CA ILE A 230 0.75 -5.91 12.78
C ILE A 230 -0.61 -6.15 12.11
N PRO A 231 -1.62 -6.59 12.88
CA PRO A 231 -2.93 -6.90 12.29
C PRO A 231 -3.61 -5.62 11.80
N PRO A 232 -4.57 -5.75 10.88
CA PRO A 232 -5.42 -4.63 10.51
C PRO A 232 -6.03 -3.96 11.75
N LEU A 233 -6.19 -2.63 11.70
CA LEU A 233 -6.69 -1.84 12.84
C LEU A 233 -8.02 -2.35 13.38
N THR A 234 -8.91 -2.83 12.51
CA THR A 234 -10.21 -3.42 12.88
C THR A 234 -10.06 -4.69 13.71
N VAL A 235 -9.14 -5.58 13.31
CA VAL A 235 -8.83 -6.82 14.04
C VAL A 235 -8.20 -6.47 15.39
N LEU A 236 -7.29 -5.51 15.41
CA LEU A 236 -6.66 -5.04 16.64
C LEU A 236 -7.69 -4.49 17.64
N LEU A 237 -8.56 -3.59 17.18
CA LEU A 237 -9.63 -3.03 18.02
C LEU A 237 -10.57 -4.12 18.52
N ALA A 238 -10.88 -5.12 17.70
CA ALA A 238 -11.69 -6.26 18.11
C ALA A 238 -11.00 -7.09 19.20
N VAL A 239 -9.70 -7.36 19.08
CA VAL A 239 -8.92 -8.08 20.08
C VAL A 239 -8.86 -7.31 21.41
N ILE A 240 -8.62 -5.99 21.35
CA ILE A 240 -8.63 -5.13 22.54
C ILE A 240 -10.02 -5.15 23.21
N ALA A 241 -11.09 -4.97 22.43
CA ALA A 241 -12.45 -4.97 22.95
C ALA A 241 -12.81 -6.32 23.60
N LEU A 242 -12.47 -7.45 22.96
CA LEU A 242 -12.68 -8.78 23.51
C LEU A 242 -11.87 -9.00 24.79
N GLY A 243 -10.62 -8.53 24.83
CA GLY A 243 -9.77 -8.57 26.02
C GLY A 243 -10.36 -7.78 27.19
N LEU A 244 -10.86 -6.56 26.90
CA LEU A 244 -11.55 -5.75 27.91
C LEU A 244 -12.82 -6.42 28.42
N LEU A 245 -13.64 -6.98 27.52
CA LEU A 245 -14.84 -7.73 27.91
C LEU A 245 -14.51 -8.96 28.77
N ALA A 246 -13.45 -9.69 28.40
CA ALA A 246 -12.98 -10.84 29.16
C ALA A 246 -12.42 -10.46 30.56
N ALA A 247 -11.91 -9.24 30.71
CA ALA A 247 -11.39 -8.75 32.00
C ALA A 247 -12.48 -8.30 32.97
N ILE A 248 -13.72 -8.04 32.51
CA ILE A 248 -14.85 -7.60 33.38
C ILE A 248 -15.11 -8.56 34.57
N PRO A 249 -15.27 -9.90 34.39
CA PRO A 249 -15.53 -10.80 35.49
C PRO A 249 -14.37 -10.83 36.50
N PHE A 250 -13.13 -10.67 36.07
CA PHE A 250 -11.97 -10.59 36.99
C PHE A 250 -11.98 -9.30 37.79
N ALA A 251 -12.33 -8.16 37.16
CA ALA A 251 -12.49 -6.89 37.85
C ALA A 251 -13.64 -6.96 38.86
N ALA A 252 -14.79 -7.59 38.52
CA ALA A 252 -15.92 -7.81 39.42
C ALA A 252 -15.57 -8.70 40.62
N ALA A 253 -14.59 -9.60 40.44
CA ALA A 253 -14.05 -10.43 41.54
C ALA A 253 -12.95 -9.71 42.36
N GLY A 254 -12.72 -8.41 42.13
CA GLY A 254 -11.74 -7.62 42.87
C GLY A 254 -10.33 -7.58 42.25
N HIS A 255 -10.11 -8.21 41.10
CA HIS A 255 -8.81 -8.24 40.40
C HIS A 255 -8.70 -7.10 39.36
N TRP A 256 -8.74 -5.86 39.80
CA TRP A 256 -8.70 -4.67 38.94
C TRP A 256 -7.40 -4.52 38.11
N SER A 257 -6.32 -5.17 38.57
CA SER A 257 -5.04 -5.21 37.82
C SER A 257 -5.16 -5.87 36.45
N ALA A 258 -6.11 -6.78 36.25
CA ALA A 258 -6.34 -7.39 34.93
C ALA A 258 -6.90 -6.39 33.94
N LEU A 259 -7.79 -5.47 34.37
CA LEU A 259 -8.36 -4.43 33.51
C LEU A 259 -7.32 -3.39 33.13
N SER A 260 -6.49 -2.94 34.10
CA SER A 260 -5.43 -1.96 33.85
C SER A 260 -4.37 -2.55 32.90
N LEU A 261 -4.00 -3.80 33.05
CA LEU A 261 -3.00 -4.45 32.19
C LEU A 261 -3.46 -4.52 30.73
N PHE A 262 -4.74 -4.84 30.48
CA PHE A 262 -5.30 -4.83 29.14
C PHE A 262 -5.42 -3.42 28.56
N TRP A 263 -5.77 -2.44 29.39
CA TRP A 263 -5.83 -1.04 28.99
C TRP A 263 -4.46 -0.49 28.62
N ASP A 264 -3.46 -0.73 29.48
CA ASP A 264 -2.08 -0.28 29.28
C ASP A 264 -1.45 -0.96 28.03
N ALA A 265 -1.67 -2.27 27.87
CA ALA A 265 -1.22 -3.00 26.69
C ALA A 265 -1.88 -2.45 25.40
N GLY A 266 -3.18 -2.14 25.44
CA GLY A 266 -3.90 -1.53 24.34
C GLY A 266 -3.37 -0.14 23.97
N LEU A 267 -3.10 0.71 24.96
CA LEU A 267 -2.53 2.04 24.76
C LEU A 267 -1.08 1.97 24.23
N LEU A 268 -0.25 1.07 24.78
CA LEU A 268 1.12 0.86 24.28
C LEU A 268 1.12 0.36 22.84
N PHE A 269 0.20 -0.53 22.48
CA PHE A 269 0.08 -1.05 21.12
C PHE A 269 -0.42 0.04 20.16
N LEU A 270 -1.42 0.84 20.55
CA LEU A 270 -1.87 1.98 19.74
C LEU A 270 -0.77 3.04 19.62
N GLY A 271 0.00 3.27 20.67
CA GLY A 271 1.17 4.15 20.64
C GLY A 271 2.27 3.64 19.70
N ALA A 272 2.56 2.34 19.71
CA ALA A 272 3.52 1.72 18.80
C ALA A 272 3.08 1.75 17.33
N LEU A 273 1.77 1.82 17.06
CA LEU A 273 1.24 2.02 15.71
C LEU A 273 1.32 3.48 15.24
N ALA A 274 1.41 4.41 16.18
CA ALA A 274 1.46 5.85 15.89
C ALA A 274 2.90 6.38 15.65
N VAL A 275 3.91 5.58 15.94
CA VAL A 275 5.34 5.85 15.71
C VAL A 275 5.80 5.14 14.45
#